data_3044b0dfbb09e699a2cec17ee9246663
#
_entry.id   3044b0dfbb09e699a2cec17ee9246663
#
_cell.length_a   1.000
_cell.length_b   1.000
_cell.length_c   1.000
_cell.angle_alpha   90.00
_cell.angle_beta   90.00
_cell.angle_gamma   90.00
#
_symmetry.space_group_name_H-M   'P 1'
#
loop_
_entity.id
_entity.type
_entity.pdbx_description
1 polymer ?
#
loop_
_entity_poly.entity_id
_entity_poly.type
_entity_poly.pdbx_seq_one_letter_code
_entity_poly.pdbx_strand_id
1 'polypeptide(L)'
;MTGMLPLLAAVVSAAVAGALTVALLVLLPLLMAQPDDRYPETNTFVLRRMDTVMPLLTLLGIGLSAGAVPAAPVVSAAVLHALAVLGLLVLLTVSAIVLRRVNASIAAAPGPAELRVLRHRWRGWHLTRVGGALAAAVANTAAVLLS
;
A
#
# COMPACT_ATOMS: atom_id res chain seq x y z
N MET A 1 -22.77 14.71 -11.79
CA MET A 1 -22.29 13.53 -11.01
C MET A 1 -20.91 13.01 -11.45
N THR A 2 -20.41 13.39 -12.61
CA THR A 2 -19.12 12.93 -13.16
C THR A 2 -17.88 13.37 -12.37
N GLY A 3 -17.92 14.53 -11.69
CA GLY A 3 -16.76 15.04 -10.92
C GLY A 3 -16.50 14.39 -9.55
N MET A 4 -17.48 13.70 -8.96
CA MET A 4 -17.29 13.09 -7.62
C MET A 4 -16.40 11.84 -7.65
N LEU A 5 -16.51 11.01 -8.68
CA LEU A 5 -15.79 9.75 -8.77
C LEU A 5 -14.26 9.93 -8.84
N PRO A 6 -13.72 10.80 -9.73
CA PRO A 6 -12.30 11.14 -9.73
C PRO A 6 -11.81 11.70 -8.39
N LEU A 7 -12.58 12.58 -7.76
CA LEU A 7 -12.23 13.15 -6.46
C LEU A 7 -12.15 12.08 -5.36
N LEU A 8 -13.14 11.18 -5.29
CA LEU A 8 -13.13 10.06 -4.33
C LEU A 8 -11.94 9.11 -4.59
N ALA A 9 -11.60 8.85 -5.86
CA ALA A 9 -10.42 8.06 -6.22
C ALA A 9 -9.14 8.72 -5.69
N ALA A 10 -8.98 10.03 -5.85
CA ALA A 10 -7.84 10.79 -5.34
C ALA A 10 -7.77 10.76 -3.81
N VAL A 11 -8.89 11.03 -3.12
CA VAL A 11 -8.97 11.02 -1.64
C VAL A 11 -8.62 9.65 -1.07
N VAL A 12 -9.20 8.56 -1.60
CA VAL A 12 -8.92 7.20 -1.11
C VAL A 12 -7.48 6.80 -1.38
N SER A 13 -6.94 7.11 -2.56
CA SER A 13 -5.53 6.83 -2.88
C SER A 13 -4.58 7.61 -1.97
N ALA A 14 -4.88 8.89 -1.68
CA ALA A 14 -4.11 9.70 -0.74
C ALA A 14 -4.18 9.15 0.69
N ALA A 15 -5.34 8.66 1.14
CA ALA A 15 -5.48 8.03 2.45
C ALA A 15 -4.64 6.74 2.55
N VAL A 16 -4.64 5.89 1.51
CA VAL A 16 -3.81 4.69 1.44
C VAL A 16 -2.32 5.05 1.46
N ALA A 17 -1.90 6.03 0.66
CA ALA A 17 -0.51 6.50 0.60
C ALA A 17 -0.07 7.09 1.94
N GLY A 18 -0.91 7.92 2.57
CA GLY A 18 -0.65 8.51 3.89
C GLY A 18 -0.48 7.45 4.97
N ALA A 19 -1.39 6.47 5.05
CA ALA A 19 -1.31 5.39 6.03
C ALA A 19 -0.02 4.56 5.87
N LEU A 20 0.37 4.21 4.64
CA LEU A 20 1.60 3.47 4.37
C LEU A 20 2.85 4.31 4.62
N THR A 21 2.81 5.61 4.37
CA THR A 21 3.92 6.53 4.66
C THR A 21 4.12 6.67 6.19
N VAL A 22 3.05 6.80 6.96
CA VAL A 22 3.13 6.77 8.43
C VAL A 22 3.70 5.44 8.92
N ALA A 23 3.26 4.33 8.35
CA ALA A 23 3.83 3.01 8.67
C ALA A 23 5.33 2.93 8.34
N LEU A 24 5.77 3.55 7.25
CA LEU A 24 7.19 3.61 6.88
C LEU A 24 8.02 4.47 7.84
N LEU A 25 7.52 5.64 8.20
CA LEU A 25 8.29 6.64 8.96
C LEU A 25 8.25 6.42 10.47
N VAL A 26 7.18 5.83 10.98
CA VAL A 26 6.96 5.66 12.43
C VAL A 26 6.98 4.20 12.84
N LEU A 27 6.15 3.38 12.20
CA LEU A 27 5.98 1.98 12.60
C LEU A 27 7.19 1.12 12.24
N LEU A 28 7.78 1.31 11.07
CA LEU A 28 8.93 0.53 10.64
C LEU A 28 10.17 0.75 11.53
N PRO A 29 10.58 1.97 11.86
CA PRO A 29 11.67 2.20 12.83
C PRO A 29 11.38 1.56 14.19
N LEU A 30 10.15 1.67 14.69
CA LEU A 30 9.73 1.06 15.95
C LEU A 30 9.88 -0.47 15.90
N LEU A 31 9.43 -1.10 14.82
CA LEU A 31 9.59 -2.55 14.61
C LEU A 31 11.06 -2.95 14.49
N MET A 32 11.86 -2.18 13.77
CA MET A 32 13.29 -2.47 13.61
C MET A 32 14.08 -2.36 14.92
N ALA A 33 13.62 -1.53 15.86
CA ALA A 33 14.23 -1.37 17.19
C ALA A 33 13.84 -2.49 18.17
N GLN A 34 12.85 -3.35 17.83
CA GLN A 34 12.45 -4.44 18.71
C GLN A 34 13.56 -5.50 18.86
N PRO A 35 13.78 -6.04 20.09
CA PRO A 35 14.62 -7.21 20.29
C PRO A 35 14.16 -8.40 19.43
N ASP A 36 15.09 -9.29 19.08
CA ASP A 36 14.79 -10.40 18.17
C ASP A 36 13.75 -11.38 18.72
N ASP A 37 13.68 -11.56 20.02
CA ASP A 37 12.69 -12.40 20.70
C ASP A 37 11.26 -11.81 20.69
N ARG A 38 11.11 -10.49 20.64
CA ARG A 38 9.82 -9.80 20.65
C ARG A 38 9.31 -9.41 19.27
N TYR A 39 10.18 -9.31 18.30
CA TYR A 39 9.82 -8.85 16.96
C TYR A 39 8.69 -9.67 16.30
N PRO A 40 8.69 -11.02 16.30
CA PRO A 40 7.63 -11.79 15.65
C PRO A 40 6.25 -11.53 16.24
N GLU A 41 6.17 -11.41 17.57
CA GLU A 41 4.91 -11.12 18.27
C GLU A 41 4.41 -9.71 17.94
N THR A 42 5.28 -8.70 18.05
CA THR A 42 4.94 -7.30 17.74
C THR A 42 4.52 -7.14 16.29
N ASN A 43 5.25 -7.77 15.35
CA ASN A 43 4.91 -7.76 13.94
C ASN A 43 3.53 -8.37 13.69
N THR A 44 3.24 -9.52 14.28
CA THR A 44 1.94 -10.20 14.16
C THR A 44 0.80 -9.35 14.73
N PHE A 45 1.01 -8.70 15.86
CA PHE A 45 0.02 -7.82 16.48
C PHE A 45 -0.36 -6.64 15.58
N VAL A 46 0.63 -5.99 14.97
CA VAL A 46 0.42 -4.89 14.03
C VAL A 46 -0.31 -5.36 12.77
N LEU A 47 0.15 -6.46 12.18
CA LEU A 47 -0.40 -6.99 10.95
C LEU A 47 -1.88 -7.37 11.09
N ARG A 48 -2.28 -8.02 12.17
CA ARG A 48 -3.70 -8.40 12.38
C ARG A 48 -4.66 -7.22 12.27
N ARG A 49 -4.25 -6.02 12.63
CA ARG A 49 -5.06 -4.81 12.54
C ARG A 49 -5.04 -4.18 11.16
N MET A 50 -3.89 -4.20 10.49
CA MET A 50 -3.73 -3.60 9.17
C MET A 50 -4.23 -4.49 8.02
N ASP A 51 -4.19 -5.82 8.20
CA ASP A 51 -4.53 -6.79 7.15
C ASP A 51 -6.01 -6.80 6.76
N THR A 52 -6.89 -6.21 7.56
CA THR A 52 -8.30 -6.04 7.20
C THR A 52 -8.55 -4.70 6.53
N VAL A 53 -8.05 -3.62 7.13
CA VAL A 53 -8.37 -2.25 6.70
C VAL A 53 -7.65 -1.89 5.40
N MET A 54 -6.36 -2.20 5.30
CA MET A 54 -5.56 -1.79 4.16
C MET A 54 -5.96 -2.45 2.82
N PRO A 55 -6.24 -3.76 2.76
CA PRO A 55 -6.75 -4.38 1.53
C PRO A 55 -8.10 -3.81 1.09
N LEU A 56 -9.01 -3.55 2.03
CA LEU A 56 -10.33 -2.97 1.71
C LEU A 56 -10.20 -1.57 1.13
N LEU A 57 -9.39 -0.70 1.74
CA LEU A 57 -9.12 0.64 1.20
C LEU A 57 -8.43 0.58 -0.17
N THR A 58 -7.51 -0.35 -0.35
CA THR A 58 -6.82 -0.52 -1.64
C THR A 58 -7.79 -0.98 -2.73
N LEU A 59 -8.64 -1.96 -2.43
CA LEU A 59 -9.66 -2.44 -3.38
C LEU A 59 -10.67 -1.34 -3.72
N LEU A 60 -11.10 -0.55 -2.72
CA LEU A 60 -11.95 0.60 -2.95
C LEU A 60 -11.26 1.62 -3.87
N GLY A 61 -9.98 1.93 -3.62
CA GLY A 61 -9.19 2.82 -4.47
C GLY A 61 -9.06 2.31 -5.91
N ILE A 62 -8.84 1.01 -6.09
CA ILE A 62 -8.82 0.36 -7.42
C ILE A 62 -10.17 0.53 -8.12
N GLY A 63 -11.27 0.21 -7.44
CA GLY A 63 -12.61 0.31 -8.00
C GLY A 63 -12.98 1.74 -8.42
N LEU A 64 -12.69 2.72 -7.56
CA LEU A 64 -12.94 4.14 -7.85
C LEU A 64 -12.08 4.65 -9.02
N SER A 65 -10.78 4.31 -9.03
CA SER A 65 -9.88 4.72 -10.11
C SER A 65 -10.25 4.07 -11.44
N ALA A 66 -10.58 2.77 -11.45
CA ALA A 66 -11.03 2.06 -12.64
C ALA A 66 -12.36 2.63 -13.19
N GLY A 67 -13.31 2.95 -12.30
CA GLY A 67 -14.57 3.60 -12.68
C GLY A 67 -14.37 5.03 -13.20
N ALA A 68 -13.31 5.73 -12.78
CA ALA A 68 -13.00 7.07 -13.26
C ALA A 68 -12.40 7.08 -14.69
N VAL A 69 -11.79 5.97 -15.16
CA VAL A 69 -11.20 5.88 -16.51
C VAL A 69 -12.21 6.23 -17.61
N PRO A 70 -13.39 5.57 -17.73
CA PRO A 70 -14.36 5.89 -18.76
C PRO A 70 -15.09 7.22 -18.54
N ALA A 71 -15.04 7.78 -17.35
CA ALA A 71 -15.67 9.06 -17.00
C ALA A 71 -14.74 10.27 -17.22
N ALA A 72 -13.48 10.04 -17.58
CA ALA A 72 -12.49 11.10 -17.76
C ALA A 72 -12.82 11.96 -19.00
N PRO A 73 -12.78 13.31 -18.89
CA PRO A 73 -13.13 14.21 -20.00
C PRO A 73 -12.05 14.27 -21.09
N VAL A 74 -10.81 13.93 -20.74
CA VAL A 74 -9.64 13.94 -21.65
C VAL A 74 -8.83 12.66 -21.49
N VAL A 75 -8.18 12.25 -22.58
CA VAL A 75 -7.38 11.00 -22.63
C VAL A 75 -6.27 10.99 -21.59
N SER A 76 -5.62 12.13 -21.34
CA SER A 76 -4.56 12.22 -20.31
C SER A 76 -5.07 11.92 -18.90
N ALA A 77 -6.26 12.39 -18.55
CA ALA A 77 -6.88 12.04 -17.25
C ALA A 77 -7.22 10.55 -17.17
N ALA A 78 -7.74 9.95 -18.24
CA ALA A 78 -8.00 8.51 -18.30
C ALA A 78 -6.72 7.68 -18.11
N VAL A 79 -5.63 8.06 -18.76
CA VAL A 79 -4.31 7.41 -18.61
C VAL A 79 -3.81 7.52 -17.18
N LEU A 80 -3.93 8.68 -16.54
CA LEU A 80 -3.53 8.87 -15.14
C LEU A 80 -4.34 7.98 -14.18
N HIS A 81 -5.66 7.88 -14.36
CA HIS A 81 -6.47 6.94 -13.57
C HIS A 81 -6.07 5.49 -13.79
N ALA A 82 -5.75 5.09 -15.03
CA ALA A 82 -5.25 3.74 -15.33
C ALA A 82 -3.88 3.46 -14.67
N LEU A 83 -2.97 4.45 -14.65
CA LEU A 83 -1.70 4.34 -13.93
C LEU A 83 -1.90 4.23 -12.41
N ALA A 84 -2.90 4.92 -11.86
CA ALA A 84 -3.26 4.78 -10.45
C ALA A 84 -3.77 3.37 -10.13
N VAL A 85 -4.60 2.79 -10.98
CA VAL A 85 -5.03 1.38 -10.86
C VAL A 85 -3.81 0.45 -10.84
N LEU A 86 -2.85 0.64 -11.75
CA LEU A 86 -1.64 -0.17 -11.81
C LEU A 86 -0.82 -0.07 -10.52
N GLY A 87 -0.60 1.15 -9.99
CA GLY A 87 0.10 1.37 -8.72
C GLY A 87 -0.56 0.65 -7.53
N LEU A 88 -1.89 0.73 -7.43
CA LEU A 88 -2.67 0.06 -6.38
C LEU A 88 -2.69 -1.47 -6.56
N LEU A 89 -2.69 -1.99 -7.80
CA LEU A 89 -2.57 -3.41 -8.07
C LEU A 89 -1.20 -3.95 -7.65
N VAL A 90 -0.11 -3.22 -7.93
CA VAL A 90 1.24 -3.58 -7.45
C VAL A 90 1.25 -3.65 -5.93
N LEU A 91 0.70 -2.64 -5.24
CA LEU A 91 0.58 -2.61 -3.79
C LEU A 91 -0.19 -3.84 -3.27
N LEU A 92 -1.35 -4.13 -3.85
CA LEU A 92 -2.20 -5.26 -3.44
C LEU A 92 -1.49 -6.60 -3.65
N THR A 93 -0.86 -6.79 -4.82
CA THR A 93 -0.12 -8.01 -5.16
C THR A 93 1.05 -8.25 -4.21
N VAL A 94 1.86 -7.21 -3.94
CA VAL A 94 2.96 -7.30 -2.97
C VAL A 94 2.44 -7.65 -1.58
N SER A 95 1.32 -7.07 -1.16
CA SER A 95 0.72 -7.35 0.14
C SER A 95 0.20 -8.78 0.23
N ALA A 96 -0.57 -9.21 -0.76
CA ALA A 96 -1.28 -10.49 -0.71
C ALA A 96 -0.36 -11.71 -0.97
N ILE A 97 0.67 -11.56 -1.80
CA ILE A 97 1.53 -12.68 -2.22
C ILE A 97 2.86 -12.65 -1.47
N VAL A 98 3.59 -11.52 -1.56
CA VAL A 98 4.97 -11.46 -1.10
C VAL A 98 5.03 -11.30 0.42
N LEU A 99 4.34 -10.28 0.95
CA LEU A 99 4.40 -10.00 2.39
C LEU A 99 3.72 -11.06 3.23
N ARG A 100 2.66 -11.71 2.75
CA ARG A 100 2.07 -12.86 3.45
C ARG A 100 3.09 -13.97 3.66
N ARG A 101 3.89 -14.30 2.64
CA ARG A 101 4.94 -15.32 2.75
C ARG A 101 6.05 -14.87 3.69
N VAL A 102 6.51 -13.63 3.58
CA VAL A 102 7.56 -13.08 4.46
C VAL A 102 7.09 -13.05 5.91
N ASN A 103 5.84 -12.66 6.18
CA ASN A 103 5.27 -12.64 7.53
C ASN A 103 5.15 -14.04 8.13
N ALA A 104 4.75 -15.03 7.33
CA ALA A 104 4.74 -16.44 7.76
C ALA A 104 6.14 -16.94 8.09
N SER A 105 7.14 -16.58 7.28
CA SER A 105 8.55 -16.91 7.55
C SER A 105 9.08 -16.23 8.81
N ILE A 106 8.69 -14.96 9.08
CA ILE A 106 9.06 -14.25 10.31
C ILE A 106 8.51 -14.97 11.55
N ALA A 107 7.24 -15.40 11.50
CA ALA A 107 6.60 -16.11 12.60
C ALA A 107 7.23 -17.49 12.89
N ALA A 108 7.84 -18.10 11.87
CA ALA A 108 8.47 -19.42 11.94
C ALA A 108 10.01 -19.37 11.99
N ALA A 109 10.63 -18.18 12.09
CA ALA A 109 12.08 -18.03 12.02
C ALA A 109 12.79 -18.80 13.14
N PRO A 110 13.72 -19.72 12.81
CA PRO A 110 14.37 -20.58 13.80
C PRO A 110 15.44 -19.85 14.62
N GLY A 111 15.86 -18.64 14.24
CA GLY A 111 16.87 -17.92 14.98
C GLY A 111 17.13 -16.48 14.51
N PRO A 112 17.96 -15.73 15.28
CA PRO A 112 18.16 -14.29 15.06
C PRO A 112 18.79 -13.94 13.70
N ALA A 113 19.64 -14.80 13.16
CA ALA A 113 20.32 -14.55 11.88
C ALA A 113 19.31 -14.52 10.71
N GLU A 114 18.43 -15.52 10.65
CA GLU A 114 17.39 -15.59 9.62
C GLU A 114 16.36 -14.47 9.80
N LEU A 115 15.98 -14.19 11.03
CA LEU A 115 15.04 -13.12 11.35
C LEU A 115 15.53 -11.75 10.85
N ARG A 116 16.82 -11.44 10.99
CA ARG A 116 17.41 -10.19 10.47
C ARG A 116 17.29 -10.08 8.95
N VAL A 117 17.55 -11.16 8.22
CA VAL A 117 17.38 -11.19 6.75
C VAL A 117 15.92 -10.94 6.37
N LEU A 118 14.98 -11.58 7.06
CA LEU A 118 13.54 -11.41 6.82
C LEU A 118 13.05 -9.99 7.11
N ARG A 119 13.54 -9.33 8.18
CA ARG A 119 13.26 -7.92 8.51
C ARG A 119 13.68 -7.00 7.36
N HIS A 120 14.91 -7.16 6.83
CA HIS A 120 15.39 -6.35 5.70
C HIS A 120 14.56 -6.60 4.44
N ARG A 121 14.21 -7.84 4.16
CA ARG A 121 13.34 -8.21 3.04
C ARG A 121 11.95 -7.59 3.17
N TRP A 122 11.37 -7.65 4.36
CA TRP A 122 10.08 -7.03 4.66
C TRP A 122 10.11 -5.52 4.41
N ARG A 123 11.16 -4.84 4.90
CA ARG A 123 11.38 -3.40 4.65
C ARG A 123 11.43 -3.07 3.17
N GLY A 124 12.17 -3.82 2.37
CA GLY A 124 12.27 -3.60 0.93
C GLY A 124 10.92 -3.67 0.23
N TRP A 125 10.13 -4.71 0.53
CA TRP A 125 8.79 -4.86 -0.04
C TRP A 125 7.79 -3.82 0.47
N HIS A 126 7.95 -3.35 1.72
CA HIS A 126 7.13 -2.25 2.23
C HIS A 126 7.40 -0.95 1.47
N LEU A 127 8.66 -0.65 1.13
CA LEU A 127 9.01 0.50 0.27
C LEU A 127 8.35 0.41 -1.11
N THR A 128 8.31 -0.77 -1.73
CA THR A 128 7.60 -0.99 -3.01
C THR A 128 6.11 -0.66 -2.87
N ARG A 129 5.46 -1.05 -1.76
CA ARG A 129 4.06 -0.71 -1.49
C ARG A 129 3.84 0.79 -1.35
N VAL A 130 4.70 1.47 -0.60
CA VAL A 130 4.64 2.92 -0.42
C VAL A 130 4.80 3.63 -1.77
N GLY A 131 5.77 3.20 -2.59
CA GLY A 131 5.98 3.74 -3.93
C GLY A 131 4.76 3.60 -4.83
N GLY A 132 4.14 2.41 -4.86
CA GLY A 132 2.91 2.17 -5.61
C GLY A 132 1.73 3.03 -5.15
N ALA A 133 1.56 3.18 -3.83
CA ALA A 133 0.49 4.00 -3.26
C ALA A 133 0.70 5.50 -3.56
N LEU A 134 1.92 6.01 -3.41
CA LEU A 134 2.25 7.41 -3.73
C LEU A 134 2.05 7.69 -5.22
N ALA A 135 2.52 6.80 -6.10
CA ALA A 135 2.30 6.94 -7.54
C ALA A 135 0.81 7.01 -7.88
N ALA A 136 -0.01 6.15 -7.27
CA ALA A 136 -1.46 6.16 -7.46
C ALA A 136 -2.11 7.45 -6.95
N ALA A 137 -1.71 7.94 -5.78
CA ALA A 137 -2.23 9.18 -5.22
C ALA A 137 -1.88 10.39 -6.10
N VAL A 138 -0.64 10.48 -6.55
CA VAL A 138 -0.19 11.55 -7.46
C VAL A 138 -0.93 11.47 -8.79
N ALA A 139 -1.05 10.30 -9.40
CA ALA A 139 -1.73 10.11 -10.68
C ALA A 139 -3.21 10.48 -10.59
N ASN A 140 -3.95 10.01 -9.57
CA ASN A 140 -5.36 10.37 -9.39
C ASN A 140 -5.54 11.86 -9.10
N THR A 141 -4.66 12.48 -8.32
CA THR A 141 -4.71 13.93 -8.05
C THR A 141 -4.45 14.74 -9.33
N ALA A 142 -3.45 14.36 -10.11
CA ALA A 142 -3.16 15.01 -11.39
C ALA A 142 -4.33 14.84 -12.38
N ALA A 143 -4.99 13.67 -12.41
CA ALA A 143 -6.17 13.44 -13.24
C ALA A 143 -7.33 14.38 -12.86
N VAL A 144 -7.55 14.62 -11.56
CA VAL A 144 -8.59 15.58 -11.08
C VAL A 144 -8.28 17.01 -11.55
N LEU A 145 -7.01 17.42 -11.58
CA LEU A 145 -6.61 18.74 -12.03
C LEU A 145 -6.80 18.95 -13.56
N LEU A 146 -6.91 17.88 -14.32
CA LEU A 146 -7.18 17.89 -15.77
C LEU A 146 -8.65 17.70 -16.13
N SER A 147 -9.55 17.60 -15.11
CA SER A 147 -10.97 17.29 -15.27
C SER A 147 -11.90 18.56 -15.18
#